data_ad483268925e6debcb254b335ea9da5a
#
_entry.id   ad483268925e6debcb254b335ea9da5a
#
_cell.length_a   1.000
_cell.length_b   1.000
_cell.length_c   1.000
_cell.angle_alpha   90.00
_cell.angle_beta   90.00
_cell.angle_gamma   90.00
#
_symmetry.space_group_name_H-M   'P 1'
#
loop_
_entity.id
_entity.type
_entity.pdbx_description
1 polymer ?
#
loop_
_entity_poly.entity_id
_entity_poly.type
_entity_poly.pdbx_seq_one_letter_code
_entity_poly.pdbx_strand_id
1 'polypeptide(L)'
;FVVIFCDDLGYADLGCFGSKKIKTPNIDRMAAEGMRLTSFYSTCSVCSPSRSSLLSGCYPRRVNMHVNHENLCVLFPGDRKGLNPEEMTIAEVLKAKNYATICVGKWHVGDHPNFLPHKQGFDSYFGIPYSNDMNRKEVPLPLLRNERVIESPVDQPMLTPRYTKEVLKFIYGNKDKPFLVYLPHTFPHLPLFASSRFKGKSAHGRYGDTIEEIDWSTGEILKALQDTGVDD
;
A
#
# COMPACT_ATOMS: atom_id res chain seq x y z
N PHE A 1 14.22 4.59 -1.45
CA PHE A 1 13.29 4.25 -0.37
C PHE A 1 12.19 3.31 -0.85
N VAL A 2 11.84 2.31 -0.03
CA VAL A 2 10.68 1.43 -0.23
C VAL A 2 9.83 1.48 1.03
N VAL A 3 8.59 1.94 0.91
CA VAL A 3 7.62 1.99 2.01
C VAL A 3 6.56 0.94 1.76
N ILE A 4 6.57 -0.14 2.54
CA ILE A 4 5.55 -1.20 2.52
C ILE A 4 4.54 -0.89 3.63
N PHE A 5 3.29 -0.65 3.25
CA PHE A 5 2.24 -0.22 4.16
C PHE A 5 1.03 -1.16 4.04
N CYS A 6 0.74 -1.90 5.10
CA CYS A 6 -0.37 -2.85 5.13
C CYS A 6 -1.66 -2.19 5.64
N ASP A 7 -2.81 -2.73 5.22
CA ASP A 7 -4.13 -2.25 5.62
C ASP A 7 -4.71 -3.20 6.67
N ASP A 8 -4.90 -2.74 7.90
CA ASP A 8 -5.41 -3.51 9.05
C ASP A 8 -4.49 -4.64 9.56
N LEU A 9 -3.17 -4.45 9.49
CA LEU A 9 -2.19 -5.40 10.05
C LEU A 9 -1.89 -5.04 11.52
N GLY A 10 -2.09 -6.00 12.41
CA GLY A 10 -1.80 -5.84 13.83
C GLY A 10 -0.38 -6.25 14.22
N TYR A 11 0.12 -5.77 15.36
CA TYR A 11 1.42 -6.17 15.90
C TYR A 11 1.55 -7.69 16.06
N ALA A 12 0.56 -8.35 16.66
CA ALA A 12 0.59 -9.78 16.96
C ALA A 12 0.49 -10.68 15.72
N ASP A 13 0.40 -10.11 14.54
CA ASP A 13 0.26 -10.86 13.28
C ASP A 13 1.61 -11.28 12.68
N LEU A 14 2.71 -10.64 13.12
CA LEU A 14 4.07 -10.89 12.62
C LEU A 14 4.89 -11.70 13.63
N GLY A 15 5.75 -12.59 13.12
CA GLY A 15 6.64 -13.42 13.94
C GLY A 15 7.57 -12.59 14.82
N CYS A 16 8.18 -11.53 14.28
CA CYS A 16 9.04 -10.59 15.02
C CYS A 16 8.33 -9.85 16.17
N PHE A 17 7.01 -9.86 16.21
CA PHE A 17 6.18 -9.34 17.30
C PHE A 17 5.46 -10.45 18.09
N GLY A 18 5.81 -11.72 17.86
CA GLY A 18 5.38 -12.85 18.70
C GLY A 18 4.28 -13.72 18.11
N SER A 19 3.88 -13.55 16.84
CA SER A 19 2.96 -14.48 16.18
C SER A 19 3.60 -15.88 16.11
N LYS A 20 2.81 -16.89 16.53
CA LYS A 20 3.23 -18.30 16.46
C LYS A 20 2.52 -19.09 15.36
N LYS A 21 1.48 -18.53 14.78
CA LYS A 21 0.61 -19.20 13.81
C LYS A 21 0.84 -18.73 12.38
N ILE A 22 1.17 -17.46 12.21
CA ILE A 22 1.42 -16.85 10.90
C ILE A 22 2.93 -16.81 10.68
N LYS A 23 3.37 -17.28 9.54
CA LYS A 23 4.79 -17.35 9.19
C LYS A 23 5.21 -16.12 8.38
N THR A 24 6.11 -15.31 8.95
CA THR A 24 6.59 -14.07 8.30
C THR A 24 8.13 -13.99 8.26
N PRO A 25 8.82 -15.03 7.70
CA PRO A 25 10.28 -15.14 7.81
C PRO A 25 11.01 -13.99 7.13
N ASN A 26 10.49 -13.39 6.07
CA ASN A 26 11.13 -12.29 5.37
C ASN A 26 11.02 -10.97 6.15
N ILE A 27 9.85 -10.68 6.71
CA ILE A 27 9.62 -9.51 7.58
C ILE A 27 10.40 -9.69 8.89
N ASP A 28 10.44 -10.91 9.44
CA ASP A 28 11.20 -11.23 10.65
C ASP A 28 12.70 -11.00 10.44
N ARG A 29 13.23 -11.39 9.27
CA ARG A 29 14.62 -11.12 8.88
C ARG A 29 14.87 -9.61 8.77
N MET A 30 14.01 -8.87 8.08
CA MET A 30 14.11 -7.41 7.98
C MET A 30 14.11 -6.74 9.36
N ALA A 31 13.29 -7.24 10.30
CA ALA A 31 13.26 -6.74 11.68
C ALA A 31 14.53 -7.08 12.47
N ALA A 32 15.20 -8.21 12.16
CA ALA A 32 16.46 -8.62 12.80
C ALA A 32 17.68 -7.86 12.25
N GLU A 33 17.65 -7.52 10.96
CA GLU A 33 18.72 -6.78 10.27
C GLU A 33 18.60 -5.25 10.45
N GLY A 34 17.41 -4.76 10.81
CA GLY A 34 17.13 -3.34 10.91
C GLY A 34 16.63 -2.90 12.30
N MET A 35 15.80 -1.89 12.30
CA MET A 35 15.21 -1.33 13.53
C MET A 35 13.75 -1.75 13.67
N ARG A 36 13.36 -2.28 14.83
CA ARG A 36 12.00 -2.63 15.19
C ARG A 36 11.41 -1.58 16.13
N LEU A 37 10.38 -0.87 15.68
CA LEU A 37 9.69 0.14 16.46
C LEU A 37 8.55 -0.52 17.26
N THR A 38 8.74 -0.66 18.58
CA THR A 38 7.78 -1.34 19.47
C THR A 38 6.63 -0.44 19.95
N SER A 39 6.73 0.86 19.71
CA SER A 39 5.73 1.86 20.13
C SER A 39 5.43 2.84 18.99
N PHE A 40 5.33 2.34 17.77
CA PHE A 40 4.89 3.12 16.61
C PHE A 40 3.37 3.10 16.52
N TYR A 41 2.75 4.28 16.40
CA TYR A 41 1.31 4.43 16.31
C TYR A 41 0.92 5.15 15.01
N SER A 42 -0.10 4.60 14.34
CA SER A 42 -0.79 5.32 13.26
C SER A 42 -1.52 6.54 13.84
N THR A 43 -1.61 7.62 13.08
CA THR A 43 -2.30 8.86 13.48
C THR A 43 -3.83 8.71 13.53
N CYS A 44 -4.36 7.66 12.91
CA CYS A 44 -5.78 7.33 12.88
C CYS A 44 -5.94 5.82 12.67
N SER A 45 -7.02 5.26 13.22
CA SER A 45 -7.34 3.82 13.15
C SER A 45 -7.99 3.38 11.84
N VAL A 46 -8.27 4.31 10.90
CA VAL A 46 -8.92 4.01 9.62
C VAL A 46 -8.10 4.52 8.42
N CYS A 47 -8.37 3.93 7.25
CA CYS A 47 -7.49 4.00 6.08
C CYS A 47 -7.26 5.40 5.49
N SER A 48 -8.28 6.13 5.03
CA SER A 48 -8.07 7.43 4.35
C SER A 48 -7.32 8.46 5.21
N PRO A 49 -7.71 8.68 6.49
CA PRO A 49 -6.96 9.57 7.38
C PRO A 49 -5.52 9.12 7.65
N SER A 50 -5.32 7.83 7.93
CA SER A 50 -3.97 7.29 8.19
C SER A 50 -3.05 7.44 6.98
N ARG A 51 -3.55 7.14 5.77
CA ARG A 51 -2.80 7.28 4.51
C ARG A 51 -2.47 8.72 4.20
N SER A 52 -3.41 9.64 4.38
CA SER A 52 -3.15 11.08 4.17
C SER A 52 -2.06 11.59 5.11
N SER A 53 -2.04 11.12 6.35
CA SER A 53 -0.99 11.49 7.32
C SER A 53 0.38 10.95 6.94
N LEU A 54 0.46 9.68 6.53
CA LEU A 54 1.73 9.08 6.09
C LEU A 54 2.30 9.83 4.87
N LEU A 55 1.44 10.21 3.93
CA LEU A 55 1.86 10.90 2.71
C LEU A 55 2.29 12.35 2.97
N SER A 56 1.58 13.09 3.84
CA SER A 56 1.79 14.53 4.05
C SER A 56 2.64 14.87 5.29
N GLY A 57 2.87 13.90 6.20
CA GLY A 57 3.49 14.17 7.50
C GLY A 57 2.62 14.98 8.46
N CYS A 58 1.33 15.14 8.17
CA CYS A 58 0.39 15.96 8.93
C CYS A 58 -0.72 15.13 9.56
N TYR A 59 -1.24 15.57 10.71
CA TYR A 59 -2.46 14.97 11.26
C TYR A 59 -3.65 15.13 10.32
N PRO A 60 -4.57 14.14 10.25
CA PRO A 60 -5.67 14.15 9.27
C PRO A 60 -6.56 15.39 9.33
N ARG A 61 -6.75 15.99 10.52
CA ARG A 61 -7.52 17.22 10.69
C ARG A 61 -6.87 18.41 10.02
N ARG A 62 -5.52 18.49 10.04
CA ARG A 62 -4.79 19.58 9.42
C ARG A 62 -4.98 19.62 7.91
N VAL A 63 -4.95 18.44 7.28
CA VAL A 63 -5.11 18.29 5.83
C VAL A 63 -6.57 17.99 5.43
N ASN A 64 -7.52 18.23 6.34
CA ASN A 64 -8.95 18.02 6.13
C ASN A 64 -9.34 16.61 5.65
N MET A 65 -8.60 15.57 6.07
CA MET A 65 -8.81 14.18 5.67
C MET A 65 -9.35 13.28 6.80
N HIS A 66 -9.83 13.86 7.91
CA HIS A 66 -10.36 13.12 9.07
C HIS A 66 -11.78 12.60 8.88
N VAL A 67 -12.54 13.16 7.94
CA VAL A 67 -13.88 12.71 7.51
C VAL A 67 -14.12 13.06 6.04
N ASN A 68 -15.08 12.41 5.39
CA ASN A 68 -15.57 12.79 4.06
C ASN A 68 -16.63 13.92 4.13
N HIS A 69 -17.33 14.20 3.06
CA HIS A 69 -18.39 15.24 3.03
C HIS A 69 -19.62 14.90 3.87
N GLU A 70 -19.87 13.61 4.11
CA GLU A 70 -21.00 13.11 4.92
C GLU A 70 -20.64 12.89 6.39
N ASN A 71 -19.44 13.36 6.83
CA ASN A 71 -18.86 13.15 8.15
C ASN A 71 -18.58 11.67 8.47
N LEU A 72 -18.41 10.82 7.44
CA LEU A 72 -17.94 9.45 7.59
C LEU A 72 -16.42 9.44 7.64
N CYS A 73 -15.84 8.47 8.38
CA CYS A 73 -14.42 8.46 8.71
C CYS A 73 -13.48 8.05 7.57
N VAL A 74 -14.01 7.65 6.40
CA VAL A 74 -13.23 7.31 5.20
C VAL A 74 -13.89 7.88 3.95
N LEU A 75 -13.14 7.93 2.86
CA LEU A 75 -13.67 8.29 1.55
C LEU A 75 -14.37 7.09 0.90
N PHE A 76 -15.42 7.38 0.13
CA PHE A 76 -16.14 6.39 -0.67
C PHE A 76 -15.94 6.65 -2.17
N PRO A 77 -16.21 5.64 -3.04
CA PRO A 77 -16.14 5.82 -4.48
C PRO A 77 -16.99 6.99 -4.96
N GLY A 78 -16.38 7.90 -5.73
CA GLY A 78 -17.05 9.09 -6.26
C GLY A 78 -17.12 10.26 -5.29
N ASP A 79 -16.52 10.18 -4.11
CA ASP A 79 -16.40 11.33 -3.20
C ASP A 79 -15.69 12.50 -3.91
N ARG A 80 -16.26 13.69 -3.79
CA ARG A 80 -15.67 14.93 -4.34
C ARG A 80 -14.49 15.45 -3.51
N LYS A 81 -14.11 14.74 -2.46
CA LYS A 81 -13.04 15.05 -1.52
C LYS A 81 -11.86 14.12 -1.74
N GLY A 82 -10.66 14.63 -1.52
CA GLY A 82 -9.41 13.90 -1.52
C GLY A 82 -8.32 14.72 -0.84
N LEU A 83 -7.13 14.17 -0.75
CA LEU A 83 -5.95 14.91 -0.30
C LEU A 83 -5.72 16.10 -1.24
N ASN A 84 -5.76 17.33 -0.68
CA ASN A 84 -5.61 18.53 -1.47
C ASN A 84 -4.26 18.51 -2.21
N PRO A 85 -4.23 18.71 -3.55
CA PRO A 85 -2.97 18.76 -4.30
C PRO A 85 -2.00 19.87 -3.90
N GLU A 86 -2.43 20.85 -3.09
CA GLU A 86 -1.56 21.87 -2.50
C GLU A 86 -0.81 21.38 -1.24
N GLU A 87 -1.22 20.24 -0.67
CA GLU A 87 -0.50 19.63 0.44
C GLU A 87 0.75 18.91 -0.09
N MET A 88 1.89 19.22 0.49
CA MET A 88 3.15 18.63 0.08
C MET A 88 3.27 17.19 0.59
N THR A 89 3.43 16.24 -0.31
CA THR A 89 3.61 14.83 0.00
C THR A 89 5.09 14.41 0.02
N ILE A 90 5.39 13.28 0.66
CA ILE A 90 6.73 12.67 0.61
C ILE A 90 7.20 12.43 -0.84
N ALA A 91 6.29 12.08 -1.75
CA ALA A 91 6.63 11.85 -3.15
C ALA A 91 7.07 13.15 -3.85
N GLU A 92 6.39 14.28 -3.60
CA GLU A 92 6.76 15.58 -4.15
C GLU A 92 8.10 16.08 -3.61
N VAL A 93 8.33 15.91 -2.29
CA VAL A 93 9.62 16.25 -1.65
C VAL A 93 10.77 15.48 -2.30
N LEU A 94 10.60 14.17 -2.50
CA LEU A 94 11.64 13.32 -3.09
C LEU A 94 11.78 13.56 -4.60
N LYS A 95 10.69 13.79 -5.31
CA LYS A 95 10.73 14.15 -6.73
C LYS A 95 11.53 15.44 -6.98
N ALA A 96 11.41 16.44 -6.10
CA ALA A 96 12.24 17.64 -6.14
C ALA A 96 13.74 17.37 -5.94
N LYS A 97 14.10 16.17 -5.46
CA LYS A 97 15.47 15.63 -5.32
C LYS A 97 15.82 14.61 -6.41
N ASN A 98 15.11 14.62 -7.53
CA ASN A 98 15.32 13.74 -8.69
C ASN A 98 15.08 12.23 -8.41
N TYR A 99 14.29 11.90 -7.40
CA TYR A 99 13.83 10.52 -7.20
C TYR A 99 12.80 10.13 -8.25
N ALA A 100 12.93 8.93 -8.81
CA ALA A 100 11.82 8.29 -9.52
C ALA A 100 10.79 7.79 -8.51
N THR A 101 9.49 8.00 -8.74
CA THR A 101 8.46 7.74 -7.75
C THR A 101 7.34 6.86 -8.30
N ILE A 102 6.93 5.84 -7.53
CA ILE A 102 5.80 4.98 -7.89
C ILE A 102 4.92 4.70 -6.67
N CYS A 103 3.60 4.73 -6.88
CA CYS A 103 2.62 4.19 -5.96
C CYS A 103 2.06 2.88 -6.53
N VAL A 104 2.12 1.77 -5.76
CA VAL A 104 1.60 0.47 -6.18
C VAL A 104 0.72 -0.11 -5.08
N GLY A 105 -0.60 -0.12 -5.28
CA GLY A 105 -1.54 -0.67 -4.29
C GLY A 105 -2.80 0.17 -4.08
N LYS A 106 -3.39 0.06 -2.87
CA LYS A 106 -4.59 0.79 -2.48
C LYS A 106 -4.28 2.26 -2.18
N TRP A 107 -4.82 3.19 -2.98
CA TRP A 107 -4.61 4.63 -2.80
C TRP A 107 -5.43 5.22 -1.64
N HIS A 108 -6.71 5.27 -1.76
CA HIS A 108 -7.74 5.64 -0.78
C HIS A 108 -7.62 7.04 -0.14
N VAL A 109 -7.05 8.00 -0.86
CA VAL A 109 -7.05 9.42 -0.47
C VAL A 109 -7.66 10.33 -1.54
N GLY A 110 -8.62 9.78 -2.30
CA GLY A 110 -9.41 10.44 -3.34
C GLY A 110 -9.29 9.73 -4.69
N ASP A 111 -10.44 9.40 -5.30
CA ASP A 111 -10.53 8.67 -6.57
C ASP A 111 -10.89 9.57 -7.76
N HIS A 112 -11.23 10.84 -7.50
CA HIS A 112 -11.41 11.82 -8.56
C HIS A 112 -10.05 12.13 -9.25
N PRO A 113 -9.98 12.37 -10.57
CA PRO A 113 -8.73 12.60 -11.30
C PRO A 113 -7.78 13.62 -10.66
N ASN A 114 -8.32 14.65 -10.00
CA ASN A 114 -7.50 15.68 -9.33
C ASN A 114 -6.79 15.19 -8.06
N PHE A 115 -7.14 14.02 -7.54
CA PHE A 115 -6.59 13.48 -6.29
C PHE A 115 -5.80 12.18 -6.48
N LEU A 116 -5.69 11.67 -7.72
CA LEU A 116 -4.94 10.46 -8.03
C LEU A 116 -3.43 10.63 -7.78
N PRO A 117 -2.69 9.54 -7.58
CA PRO A 117 -1.27 9.59 -7.19
C PRO A 117 -0.39 10.51 -8.03
N HIS A 118 -0.63 10.63 -9.33
CA HIS A 118 0.16 11.52 -10.21
C HIS A 118 -0.04 13.02 -9.91
N LYS A 119 -1.13 13.41 -9.20
CA LYS A 119 -1.34 14.77 -8.69
C LYS A 119 -0.73 14.99 -7.30
N GLN A 120 -0.13 13.94 -6.74
CA GLN A 120 0.46 13.89 -5.42
C GLN A 120 1.95 13.50 -5.48
N GLY A 121 2.62 13.82 -6.61
CA GLY A 121 4.06 13.66 -6.77
C GLY A 121 4.54 12.31 -7.33
N PHE A 122 3.68 11.32 -7.53
CA PHE A 122 4.08 10.04 -8.11
C PHE A 122 4.17 10.11 -9.64
N ASP A 123 5.28 9.60 -10.23
CA ASP A 123 5.46 9.51 -11.68
C ASP A 123 4.57 8.43 -12.29
N SER A 124 4.27 7.38 -11.52
CA SER A 124 3.40 6.29 -11.98
C SER A 124 2.58 5.69 -10.86
N TYR A 125 1.45 5.10 -11.24
CA TYR A 125 0.52 4.42 -10.34
C TYR A 125 0.03 3.11 -10.93
N PHE A 126 -0.06 2.09 -10.08
CA PHE A 126 -0.72 0.82 -10.38
C PHE A 126 -1.46 0.32 -9.15
N GLY A 127 -2.79 0.26 -9.18
CA GLY A 127 -3.52 -0.16 -7.99
C GLY A 127 -5.02 0.14 -8.02
N ILE A 128 -5.65 -0.01 -6.86
CA ILE A 128 -7.08 0.26 -6.65
C ILE A 128 -7.25 1.64 -6.00
N PRO A 129 -8.19 2.46 -6.47
CA PRO A 129 -8.32 3.86 -6.03
C PRO A 129 -8.96 4.00 -4.64
N TYR A 130 -9.70 2.99 -4.17
CA TYR A 130 -10.38 2.95 -2.87
C TYR A 130 -10.33 1.54 -2.27
N SER A 131 -11.05 1.31 -1.17
CA SER A 131 -10.99 0.03 -0.44
C SER A 131 -11.63 -1.12 -1.21
N ASN A 132 -11.10 -2.31 -1.05
CA ASN A 132 -11.54 -3.52 -1.76
C ASN A 132 -12.94 -4.03 -1.35
N ASP A 133 -13.41 -3.68 -0.15
CA ASP A 133 -14.78 -3.95 0.32
C ASP A 133 -15.84 -3.05 -0.34
N MET A 134 -15.41 -1.98 -1.00
CA MET A 134 -16.27 -1.08 -1.75
C MET A 134 -16.59 -1.60 -3.17
N ASN A 135 -16.24 -2.84 -3.47
CA ASN A 135 -16.60 -3.53 -4.71
C ASN A 135 -18.10 -3.87 -4.72
N ARG A 136 -18.90 -3.13 -5.47
CA ARG A 136 -20.35 -3.30 -5.59
C ARG A 136 -20.73 -3.61 -7.04
N LYS A 137 -21.90 -4.25 -7.24
CA LYS A 137 -22.38 -4.59 -8.59
C LYS A 137 -22.49 -3.37 -9.49
N GLU A 138 -22.98 -2.25 -8.93
CA GLU A 138 -23.21 -0.98 -9.62
C GLU A 138 -21.93 -0.15 -9.79
N VAL A 139 -20.96 -0.36 -8.90
CA VAL A 139 -19.66 0.32 -8.90
C VAL A 139 -18.57 -0.73 -8.66
N PRO A 140 -18.23 -1.54 -9.68
CA PRO A 140 -17.24 -2.60 -9.53
C PRO A 140 -15.86 -1.99 -9.30
N LEU A 141 -15.08 -2.63 -8.40
CA LEU A 141 -13.75 -2.17 -8.02
C LEU A 141 -12.81 -2.20 -9.23
N PRO A 142 -12.27 -1.06 -9.68
CA PRO A 142 -11.35 -1.03 -10.80
C PRO A 142 -9.91 -1.27 -10.38
N LEU A 143 -9.11 -1.79 -11.30
CA LEU A 143 -7.66 -1.69 -11.26
C LEU A 143 -7.22 -0.62 -12.24
N LEU A 144 -6.40 0.32 -11.76
CA LEU A 144 -5.89 1.43 -12.56
C LEU A 144 -4.41 1.24 -12.89
N ARG A 145 -4.04 1.72 -14.07
CA ARG A 145 -2.66 2.11 -14.40
C ARG A 145 -2.66 3.60 -14.73
N ASN A 146 -2.02 4.38 -13.86
CA ASN A 146 -2.15 5.82 -13.82
C ASN A 146 -3.63 6.25 -13.69
N GLU A 147 -4.19 6.95 -14.68
CA GLU A 147 -5.60 7.36 -14.69
C GLU A 147 -6.53 6.36 -15.41
N ARG A 148 -5.95 5.32 -16.07
CA ARG A 148 -6.74 4.42 -16.91
C ARG A 148 -7.18 3.20 -16.15
N VAL A 149 -8.46 2.90 -16.18
CA VAL A 149 -9.00 1.60 -15.77
C VAL A 149 -8.53 0.54 -16.76
N ILE A 150 -7.81 -0.47 -16.27
CA ILE A 150 -7.29 -1.58 -17.08
C ILE A 150 -8.05 -2.89 -16.84
N GLU A 151 -8.83 -2.95 -15.73
CA GLU A 151 -9.65 -4.09 -15.38
C GLU A 151 -10.77 -3.65 -14.43
N SER A 152 -11.99 -4.15 -14.62
CA SER A 152 -13.12 -3.90 -13.71
C SER A 152 -14.22 -4.96 -13.92
N PRO A 153 -14.66 -5.70 -12.86
CA PRO A 153 -14.06 -5.74 -11.53
C PRO A 153 -12.67 -6.36 -11.55
N VAL A 154 -11.80 -5.90 -10.65
CA VAL A 154 -10.45 -6.46 -10.52
C VAL A 154 -10.48 -7.88 -9.92
N ASP A 155 -9.57 -8.75 -10.38
CA ASP A 155 -9.30 -10.05 -9.75
C ASP A 155 -8.54 -9.84 -8.42
N GLN A 156 -9.29 -9.75 -7.31
CA GLN A 156 -8.75 -9.44 -5.99
C GLN A 156 -7.71 -10.47 -5.48
N PRO A 157 -7.89 -11.79 -5.66
CA PRO A 157 -6.87 -12.79 -5.34
C PRO A 157 -5.49 -12.53 -5.98
N MET A 158 -5.47 -11.85 -7.10
CA MET A 158 -4.23 -11.55 -7.82
C MET A 158 -3.61 -10.18 -7.50
N LEU A 159 -4.18 -9.41 -6.57
CA LEU A 159 -3.68 -8.06 -6.27
C LEU A 159 -2.24 -8.10 -5.73
N THR A 160 -1.97 -8.85 -4.66
CA THR A 160 -0.62 -8.92 -4.06
C THR A 160 0.46 -9.39 -5.04
N PRO A 161 0.27 -10.48 -5.82
CA PRO A 161 1.23 -10.89 -6.84
C PRO A 161 1.46 -9.83 -7.94
N ARG A 162 0.40 -9.14 -8.36
CA ARG A 162 0.49 -8.10 -9.39
C ARG A 162 1.22 -6.86 -8.87
N TYR A 163 0.95 -6.46 -7.64
CA TYR A 163 1.68 -5.38 -6.97
C TYR A 163 3.17 -5.70 -6.86
N THR A 164 3.50 -6.89 -6.38
CA THR A 164 4.87 -7.37 -6.29
C THR A 164 5.58 -7.28 -7.64
N LYS A 165 4.97 -7.84 -8.69
CA LYS A 165 5.53 -7.80 -10.05
C LYS A 165 5.79 -6.37 -10.55
N GLU A 166 4.86 -5.44 -10.27
CA GLU A 166 5.01 -4.05 -10.71
C GLU A 166 6.13 -3.33 -9.95
N VAL A 167 6.26 -3.58 -8.64
CA VAL A 167 7.35 -3.04 -7.80
C VAL A 167 8.70 -3.58 -8.28
N LEU A 168 8.83 -4.88 -8.51
CA LEU A 168 10.06 -5.49 -9.03
C LEU A 168 10.48 -4.86 -10.37
N LYS A 169 9.52 -4.74 -11.30
CA LYS A 169 9.77 -4.08 -12.59
C LYS A 169 10.29 -2.65 -12.42
N PHE A 170 9.72 -1.91 -11.46
CA PHE A 170 10.14 -0.53 -11.20
C PHE A 170 11.56 -0.47 -10.60
N ILE A 171 11.87 -1.34 -9.62
CA ILE A 171 13.21 -1.39 -9.00
C ILE A 171 14.28 -1.69 -10.05
N TYR A 172 14.11 -2.77 -10.84
CA TYR A 172 15.06 -3.12 -11.89
C TYR A 172 15.24 -2.03 -12.95
N GLY A 173 14.16 -1.30 -13.28
CA GLY A 173 14.19 -0.20 -14.25
C GLY A 173 14.79 1.11 -13.73
N ASN A 174 14.98 1.25 -12.42
CA ASN A 174 15.43 2.49 -11.79
C ASN A 174 16.64 2.31 -10.85
N LYS A 175 17.34 1.17 -10.92
CA LYS A 175 18.47 0.84 -10.03
C LYS A 175 19.62 1.84 -10.03
N ASP A 176 19.79 2.58 -11.14
CA ASP A 176 20.90 3.52 -11.36
C ASP A 176 20.59 4.95 -10.88
N LYS A 177 19.44 5.18 -10.23
CA LYS A 177 19.03 6.48 -9.70
C LYS A 177 18.23 6.32 -8.40
N PRO A 178 18.18 7.36 -7.55
CA PRO A 178 17.36 7.29 -6.35
C PRO A 178 15.88 7.11 -6.70
N PHE A 179 15.16 6.32 -5.91
CA PHE A 179 13.75 6.09 -6.12
C PHE A 179 12.94 5.98 -4.83
N LEU A 180 11.64 6.23 -4.94
CA LEU A 180 10.62 5.97 -3.93
C LEU A 180 9.61 4.96 -4.48
N VAL A 181 9.47 3.85 -3.80
CA VAL A 181 8.33 2.94 -3.94
C VAL A 181 7.42 3.12 -2.73
N TYR A 182 6.18 3.52 -2.95
CA TYR A 182 5.12 3.43 -1.96
C TYR A 182 4.22 2.25 -2.33
N LEU A 183 4.28 1.18 -1.52
CA LEU A 183 3.53 -0.05 -1.70
C LEU A 183 2.45 -0.17 -0.60
N PRO A 184 1.33 0.53 -0.73
CA PRO A 184 0.19 0.38 0.17
C PRO A 184 -0.60 -0.87 -0.21
N HIS A 185 -0.30 -1.99 0.44
CA HIS A 185 -1.05 -3.22 0.26
C HIS A 185 -2.55 -3.03 0.55
N THR A 186 -3.37 -3.77 -0.19
CA THR A 186 -4.83 -3.81 0.03
C THR A 186 -5.18 -4.62 1.27
N PHE A 187 -4.36 -5.64 1.57
CA PHE A 187 -4.59 -6.62 2.62
C PHE A 187 -3.70 -6.36 3.85
N PRO A 188 -4.06 -6.96 5.00
CA PRO A 188 -5.12 -7.93 5.27
C PRO A 188 -6.52 -7.34 5.57
N HIS A 189 -6.87 -6.16 5.04
CA HIS A 189 -8.23 -5.62 5.12
C HIS A 189 -9.28 -6.58 4.51
N LEU A 190 -10.45 -6.65 5.12
CA LEU A 190 -11.58 -7.46 4.63
C LEU A 190 -12.19 -6.88 3.34
N PRO A 191 -12.75 -7.73 2.44
CA PRO A 191 -12.72 -9.19 2.43
C PRO A 191 -11.33 -9.74 2.08
N LEU A 192 -10.98 -10.88 2.70
CA LEU A 192 -9.65 -11.49 2.58
C LEU A 192 -9.51 -12.29 1.28
N PHE A 193 -8.45 -11.99 0.54
CA PHE A 193 -8.06 -12.75 -0.64
C PHE A 193 -6.56 -13.05 -0.63
N ALA A 194 -6.21 -14.23 -1.07
CA ALA A 194 -4.84 -14.62 -1.39
C ALA A 194 -4.84 -15.42 -2.70
N SER A 195 -3.72 -15.38 -3.42
CA SER A 195 -3.56 -16.15 -4.64
C SER A 195 -3.60 -17.66 -4.37
N SER A 196 -3.79 -18.46 -5.42
CA SER A 196 -3.78 -19.93 -5.32
C SER A 196 -2.51 -20.49 -4.69
N ARG A 197 -1.40 -19.74 -4.76
CA ARG A 197 -0.12 -20.10 -4.13
C ARG A 197 -0.21 -20.11 -2.60
N PHE A 198 -1.02 -19.25 -1.99
CA PHE A 198 -1.12 -19.09 -0.53
C PHE A 198 -2.46 -19.53 0.05
N LYS A 199 -3.52 -19.48 -0.74
CA LYS A 199 -4.88 -19.85 -0.30
C LYS A 199 -4.93 -21.22 0.33
N GLY A 200 -5.40 -21.28 1.59
CA GLY A 200 -5.60 -22.52 2.37
C GLY A 200 -4.31 -23.14 2.90
N LYS A 201 -3.19 -22.41 2.97
CA LYS A 201 -1.89 -22.93 3.42
C LYS A 201 -1.50 -22.50 4.82
N SER A 202 -1.95 -21.35 5.26
CA SER A 202 -1.63 -20.87 6.60
C SER A 202 -2.38 -21.61 7.70
N ALA A 203 -1.70 -21.90 8.80
CA ALA A 203 -2.32 -22.45 10.01
C ALA A 203 -3.34 -21.49 10.66
N HIS A 204 -3.34 -20.22 10.25
CA HIS A 204 -4.27 -19.19 10.74
C HIS A 204 -5.40 -18.87 9.73
N GLY A 205 -5.68 -19.80 8.81
CA GLY A 205 -6.75 -19.68 7.82
C GLY A 205 -6.54 -18.54 6.84
N ARG A 206 -7.62 -18.00 6.28
CA ARG A 206 -7.57 -16.96 5.23
C ARG A 206 -6.79 -15.71 5.64
N TYR A 207 -6.88 -15.31 6.90
CA TYR A 207 -6.16 -14.16 7.42
C TYR A 207 -4.64 -14.39 7.36
N GLY A 208 -4.20 -15.55 7.83
CA GLY A 208 -2.79 -15.94 7.71
C GLY A 208 -2.33 -16.10 6.26
N ASP A 209 -3.18 -16.65 5.37
CA ASP A 209 -2.85 -16.76 3.94
C ASP A 209 -2.47 -15.40 3.33
N THR A 210 -3.25 -14.35 3.66
CA THR A 210 -2.98 -12.99 3.13
C THR A 210 -1.69 -12.39 3.68
N ILE A 211 -1.39 -12.60 4.97
CA ILE A 211 -0.18 -12.06 5.61
C ILE A 211 1.06 -12.81 5.13
N GLU A 212 0.98 -14.15 4.98
CA GLU A 212 2.09 -14.94 4.46
C GLU A 212 2.37 -14.60 2.98
N GLU A 213 1.36 -14.18 2.21
CA GLU A 213 1.57 -13.66 0.85
C GLU A 213 2.21 -12.27 0.84
N ILE A 214 1.87 -11.40 1.79
CA ILE A 214 2.56 -10.10 1.98
C ILE A 214 4.01 -10.31 2.40
N ASP A 215 4.28 -11.27 3.27
CA ASP A 215 5.65 -11.63 3.66
C ASP A 215 6.46 -12.12 2.46
N TRP A 216 5.88 -13.00 1.63
CA TRP A 216 6.51 -13.40 0.37
C TRP A 216 6.80 -12.20 -0.53
N SER A 217 5.83 -11.30 -0.72
CA SER A 217 6.00 -10.07 -1.50
C SER A 217 7.17 -9.22 -0.99
N THR A 218 7.26 -9.06 0.34
CA THR A 218 8.37 -8.37 0.99
C THR A 218 9.71 -9.06 0.69
N GLY A 219 9.76 -10.39 0.77
CA GLY A 219 10.96 -11.17 0.45
C GLY A 219 11.44 -10.99 -1.00
N GLU A 220 10.52 -10.99 -1.98
CA GLU A 220 10.85 -10.74 -3.38
C GLU A 220 11.42 -9.32 -3.59
N ILE A 221 10.85 -8.33 -2.89
CA ILE A 221 11.33 -6.95 -2.96
C ILE A 221 12.73 -6.82 -2.34
N LEU A 222 12.95 -7.37 -1.14
CA LEU A 222 14.27 -7.37 -0.49
C LEU A 222 15.32 -8.04 -1.38
N LYS A 223 14.95 -9.17 -2.00
CA LYS A 223 15.83 -9.85 -2.95
C LYS A 223 16.17 -8.97 -4.15
N ALA A 224 15.20 -8.26 -4.73
CA ALA A 224 15.43 -7.38 -5.88
C ALA A 224 16.35 -6.21 -5.53
N LEU A 225 16.24 -5.65 -4.31
CA LEU A 225 17.16 -4.61 -3.82
C LEU A 225 18.58 -5.14 -3.73
N GLN A 226 18.78 -6.35 -3.15
CA GLN A 226 20.09 -7.03 -3.09
C GLN A 226 20.63 -7.33 -4.49
N ASP A 227 19.84 -7.95 -5.36
CA ASP A 227 20.25 -8.29 -6.73
C ASP A 227 20.68 -7.05 -7.55
N THR A 228 20.18 -5.88 -7.20
CA THR A 228 20.51 -4.60 -7.87
C THR A 228 21.56 -3.77 -7.12
N GLY A 229 21.99 -4.19 -5.93
CA GLY A 229 23.01 -3.52 -5.12
C GLY A 229 22.54 -2.16 -4.58
N VAL A 230 21.26 -2.05 -4.21
CA VAL A 230 20.64 -0.82 -3.67
C VAL A 230 19.95 -1.07 -2.31
N ASP A 231 20.42 -2.08 -1.60
CA ASP A 231 19.89 -2.53 -0.30
C ASP A 231 20.58 -1.87 0.91
N ASP A 232 21.58 -1.01 0.71
CA ASP A 232 22.31 -0.24 1.72
C ASP A 232 21.60 1.06 2.13
#